data_effd1d05a5fa43e2338787221ddce245
#
_entry.id   effd1d05a5fa43e2338787221ddce245
#
_cell.length_a   1.000
_cell.length_b   1.000
_cell.length_c   1.000
_cell.angle_alpha   90.00
_cell.angle_beta   90.00
_cell.angle_gamma   90.00
#
_symmetry.space_group_name_H-M   'P 1'
#
loop_
_entity.id
_entity.type
_entity.pdbx_description
1 polymer ?
#
loop_
_entity_poly.entity_id
_entity_poly.type
_entity_poly.pdbx_seq_one_letter_code
_entity_poly.pdbx_strand_id
1 'polypeptide(L)'
;VIAKQAMKTLEKVLFYQIKPHKVRFRSKFDLDVSFRNRVNKEATRLVPSDKKSIAYRLHIHKTSTFVDIPVKAFNNYQQISLMRSEKIKYVQIIRKTIRGKKVYILQIVCQGTPPSKATKGNGVVGIDPGISTVAFASQKEVALIDLVPQDITKKEKLLKRIDQAIERSQRINNPECYNENGTIKKGSRFKRPSNRQLRLRNRRRKVYRSLSEERTKRQRQLVNRLVSQASTIKTEELNVKGLQKRSRDIRINPKTNRPFSKKRFGKAIFRAAPSTFRTALETRARQLGINFEIISPKNVKPSQYNHITQTFEKKSLSTRVYDLSDEYKDVQRDLYSAFLIGHIENDRYQQEQLNQDFPNFYNKMKDFLQQPIETKRLAWYLN
;
A
#
# COMPACT_ATOMS: atom_id res chain seq x y z
N VAL A 1 17.82 14.05 -17.38
CA VAL A 1 16.67 13.55 -16.58
C VAL A 1 16.40 14.48 -15.39
N ILE A 2 17.43 14.85 -14.59
CA ILE A 2 17.27 15.72 -13.41
C ILE A 2 16.78 17.12 -13.82
N ALA A 3 17.38 17.74 -14.84
CA ALA A 3 16.93 19.03 -15.38
C ALA A 3 15.46 18.98 -15.87
N LYS A 4 15.06 17.90 -16.57
CA LYS A 4 13.68 17.72 -17.03
C LYS A 4 12.68 17.52 -15.90
N GLN A 5 13.08 16.90 -14.76
CA GLN A 5 12.24 16.79 -13.57
C GLN A 5 12.15 18.12 -12.82
N ALA A 6 13.23 18.88 -12.76
CA ALA A 6 13.23 20.23 -12.18
C ALA A 6 12.33 21.17 -13.00
N MET A 7 12.42 21.15 -14.33
CA MET A 7 11.55 21.90 -15.23
C MET A 7 10.06 21.54 -15.03
N LYS A 8 9.71 20.25 -14.99
CA LYS A 8 8.32 19.83 -14.69
C LYS A 8 7.82 20.32 -13.34
N THR A 9 8.70 20.48 -12.35
CA THR A 9 8.33 21.00 -11.04
C THR A 9 8.13 22.51 -11.10
N LEU A 10 8.97 23.23 -11.83
CA LEU A 10 8.82 24.66 -12.12
C LEU A 10 7.55 24.94 -12.92
N GLU A 11 7.26 24.17 -13.97
CA GLU A 11 6.01 24.24 -14.72
C GLU A 11 4.78 24.11 -13.81
N LYS A 12 4.80 23.17 -12.85
CA LYS A 12 3.72 23.00 -11.86
C LYS A 12 3.56 24.21 -10.95
N VAL A 13 4.65 24.90 -10.60
CA VAL A 13 4.60 26.11 -9.80
C VAL A 13 4.05 27.28 -10.61
N LEU A 14 4.51 27.44 -11.85
CA LEU A 14 4.16 28.55 -12.72
C LEU A 14 2.73 28.43 -13.27
N PHE A 15 2.34 27.26 -13.77
CA PHE A 15 1.09 27.09 -14.52
C PHE A 15 -0.05 26.44 -13.72
N TYR A 16 0.24 25.73 -12.63
CA TYR A 16 -0.79 25.02 -11.83
C TYR A 16 -0.99 25.61 -10.42
N GLN A 17 -0.56 26.84 -10.20
CA GLN A 17 -0.73 27.60 -8.95
C GLN A 17 -0.30 26.82 -7.69
N ILE A 18 0.69 25.95 -7.81
CA ILE A 18 1.28 25.31 -6.63
C ILE A 18 2.12 26.35 -5.90
N LYS A 19 1.76 26.64 -4.65
CA LYS A 19 2.47 27.63 -3.82
C LYS A 19 3.98 27.35 -3.80
N PRO A 20 4.85 28.32 -4.12
CA PRO A 20 6.31 28.12 -4.24
C PRO A 20 6.96 27.51 -2.99
N HIS A 21 6.44 27.80 -1.79
CA HIS A 21 6.95 27.28 -0.53
C HIS A 21 6.77 25.75 -0.35
N LYS A 22 6.00 25.09 -1.21
CA LYS A 22 5.88 23.61 -1.23
C LYS A 22 6.97 22.93 -2.05
N VAL A 23 7.72 23.66 -2.83
CA VAL A 23 8.86 23.14 -3.58
C VAL A 23 10.06 23.05 -2.64
N ARG A 24 10.39 21.84 -2.21
CA ARG A 24 11.57 21.61 -1.36
C ARG A 24 12.68 20.98 -2.20
N PHE A 25 13.73 21.76 -2.40
CA PHE A 25 14.97 21.20 -2.95
C PHE A 25 15.69 20.43 -1.83
N ARG A 26 15.97 19.17 -2.08
CA ARG A 26 16.82 18.39 -1.17
C ARG A 26 18.27 18.68 -1.47
N SER A 27 19.09 18.79 -0.41
CA SER A 27 20.52 18.91 -0.58
C SER A 27 21.09 17.64 -1.22
N LYS A 28 22.25 17.74 -1.89
CA LYS A 28 22.95 16.58 -2.47
C LYS A 28 23.26 15.48 -1.43
N PHE A 29 23.27 15.82 -0.15
CA PHE A 29 23.54 14.89 0.96
C PHE A 29 22.28 14.16 1.43
N ASP A 30 21.09 14.73 1.19
CA ASP A 30 19.80 14.16 1.58
C ASP A 30 19.11 13.39 0.46
N LEU A 31 19.70 13.37 -0.72
CA LEU A 31 19.22 12.59 -1.84
C LEU A 31 19.50 11.11 -1.57
N ASP A 32 18.43 10.31 -1.50
CA ASP A 32 18.55 8.90 -1.88
C ASP A 32 18.85 8.90 -3.38
N VAL A 33 20.14 8.91 -3.71
CA VAL A 33 20.58 9.13 -5.08
C VAL A 33 20.18 7.92 -5.90
N SER A 34 19.21 8.09 -6.77
CA SER A 34 18.99 7.13 -7.84
C SER A 34 19.59 7.68 -9.13
N PHE A 35 20.58 6.98 -9.63
CA PHE A 35 21.13 7.23 -10.96
C PHE A 35 20.44 6.30 -11.94
N ARG A 36 19.70 6.87 -12.91
CA ARG A 36 19.01 6.11 -13.96
C ARG A 36 19.70 6.36 -15.29
N ASN A 37 20.04 5.29 -15.98
CA ASN A 37 20.58 5.36 -17.33
C ASN A 37 19.94 4.31 -18.26
N ARG A 38 19.85 4.62 -19.55
CA ARG A 38 19.45 3.67 -20.58
C ARG A 38 20.62 2.76 -20.87
N VAL A 39 20.36 1.44 -20.96
CA VAL A 39 21.38 0.44 -21.29
C VAL A 39 21.52 0.34 -22.79
N ASN A 40 22.74 0.05 -23.25
CA ASN A 40 23.13 -0.16 -24.65
C ASN A 40 23.19 1.10 -25.54
N LYS A 41 23.25 2.28 -24.94
CA LYS A 41 23.77 3.46 -25.62
C LYS A 41 25.05 3.90 -24.94
N GLU A 42 26.00 4.36 -25.67
CA GLU A 42 27.41 4.75 -25.45
C GLU A 42 27.90 4.89 -23.99
N ALA A 43 27.04 5.26 -23.04
CA ALA A 43 27.43 5.59 -21.67
C ALA A 43 27.24 4.46 -20.63
N THR A 44 26.51 3.38 -20.92
CA THR A 44 26.27 2.33 -19.92
C THR A 44 26.02 0.98 -20.59
N ARG A 45 26.83 -0.01 -20.23
CA ARG A 45 26.70 -1.39 -20.69
C ARG A 45 26.53 -2.32 -19.49
N LEU A 46 25.63 -3.29 -19.58
CA LEU A 46 25.49 -4.38 -18.63
C LEU A 46 25.98 -5.67 -19.29
N VAL A 47 27.13 -6.16 -18.84
CA VAL A 47 27.77 -7.35 -19.41
C VAL A 47 27.58 -8.53 -18.47
N PRO A 48 27.13 -9.70 -18.93
CA PRO A 48 27.12 -10.92 -18.14
C PRO A 48 28.54 -11.24 -17.65
N SER A 49 28.65 -11.85 -16.47
CA SER A 49 29.95 -12.25 -15.90
C SER A 49 30.04 -13.76 -15.81
N ASP A 50 31.19 -14.30 -16.13
CA ASP A 50 31.47 -15.74 -16.03
C ASP A 50 31.82 -16.17 -14.58
N LYS A 51 32.03 -15.22 -13.69
CA LYS A 51 32.33 -15.52 -12.28
C LYS A 51 31.08 -15.92 -11.52
N LYS A 52 31.08 -17.07 -10.85
CA LYS A 52 29.92 -17.61 -10.07
C LYS A 52 29.36 -16.63 -9.03
N SER A 53 30.17 -15.73 -8.47
CA SER A 53 29.75 -14.76 -7.44
C SER A 53 29.25 -13.42 -7.99
N ILE A 54 29.42 -13.17 -9.29
CA ILE A 54 29.08 -11.90 -9.95
C ILE A 54 28.20 -12.22 -11.15
N ALA A 55 26.93 -11.81 -11.11
CA ALA A 55 26.01 -12.09 -12.22
C ALA A 55 26.23 -11.19 -13.42
N TYR A 56 26.59 -9.93 -13.17
CA TYR A 56 26.79 -8.92 -14.20
C TYR A 56 27.89 -7.95 -13.81
N ARG A 57 28.50 -7.33 -14.83
CA ARG A 57 29.33 -6.16 -14.69
C ARG A 57 28.61 -4.97 -15.30
N LEU A 58 28.49 -3.89 -14.56
CA LEU A 58 27.94 -2.64 -15.02
C LEU A 58 29.09 -1.71 -15.43
N HIS A 59 29.22 -1.48 -16.72
CA HIS A 59 30.20 -0.53 -17.26
C HIS A 59 29.53 0.82 -17.43
N ILE A 60 30.10 1.87 -16.82
CA ILE A 60 29.67 3.24 -16.97
C ILE A 60 30.81 4.01 -17.62
N HIS A 61 30.59 4.49 -18.83
CA HIS A 61 31.52 5.35 -19.55
C HIS A 61 31.25 6.82 -19.17
N LYS A 62 32.25 7.48 -18.68
CA LYS A 62 32.26 8.92 -18.43
C LYS A 62 33.49 9.49 -19.07
N THR A 63 33.33 10.37 -20.04
CA THR A 63 34.25 11.11 -20.89
C THR A 63 35.75 10.72 -20.96
N SER A 64 36.35 10.13 -19.94
CA SER A 64 37.73 9.65 -19.95
C SER A 64 37.99 8.48 -18.99
N THR A 65 37.01 8.08 -18.21
CA THR A 65 37.17 7.02 -17.20
C THR A 65 36.06 5.98 -17.31
N PHE A 66 36.49 4.74 -17.36
CA PHE A 66 35.64 3.58 -17.40
C PHE A 66 35.48 3.03 -15.98
N VAL A 67 34.28 2.93 -15.47
CA VAL A 67 34.01 2.36 -14.15
C VAL A 67 33.32 1.02 -14.32
N ASP A 68 33.98 -0.04 -13.84
CA ASP A 68 33.47 -1.40 -13.86
C ASP A 68 32.95 -1.78 -12.46
N ILE A 69 31.64 -1.99 -12.33
CA ILE A 69 30.98 -2.29 -11.07
C ILE A 69 30.50 -3.73 -11.07
N PRO A 70 31.06 -4.60 -10.20
CA PRO A 70 30.59 -5.96 -10.06
C PRO A 70 29.20 -5.99 -9.38
N VAL A 71 28.25 -6.70 -9.98
CA VAL A 71 26.89 -6.83 -9.49
C VAL A 71 26.67 -8.25 -8.97
N LYS A 72 26.50 -8.39 -7.67
CA LYS A 72 26.13 -9.67 -7.04
C LYS A 72 24.67 -9.97 -7.33
N ALA A 73 24.38 -11.17 -7.82
CA ALA A 73 23.01 -11.64 -7.95
C ALA A 73 22.43 -11.97 -6.57
N PHE A 74 21.20 -11.59 -6.33
CA PHE A 74 20.41 -12.24 -5.31
C PHE A 74 19.99 -13.64 -5.85
N ASN A 75 19.94 -14.63 -4.97
CA ASN A 75 19.71 -16.07 -5.23
C ASN A 75 18.45 -16.45 -6.01
N ASN A 76 18.06 -15.69 -7.01
CA ASN A 76 16.87 -15.97 -7.81
C ASN A 76 17.25 -16.25 -9.27
N TYR A 77 17.61 -17.52 -9.52
CA TYR A 77 18.03 -18.01 -10.83
C TYR A 77 16.99 -17.70 -11.93
N GLN A 78 15.70 -17.75 -11.58
CA GLN A 78 14.62 -17.45 -12.52
C GLN A 78 14.61 -15.97 -12.95
N GLN A 79 14.90 -15.03 -12.05
CA GLN A 79 15.00 -13.61 -12.39
C GLN A 79 16.20 -13.32 -13.28
N ILE A 80 17.32 -14.01 -13.05
CA ILE A 80 18.53 -13.86 -13.86
C ILE A 80 18.31 -14.43 -15.26
N SER A 81 17.68 -15.59 -15.37
CA SER A 81 17.34 -16.21 -16.66
C SER A 81 16.39 -15.32 -17.47
N LEU A 82 15.38 -14.74 -16.81
CA LEU A 82 14.45 -13.82 -17.46
C LEU A 82 15.15 -12.54 -17.94
N MET A 83 16.08 -12.00 -17.16
CA MET A 83 16.86 -10.83 -17.55
C MET A 83 17.75 -11.07 -18.77
N ARG A 84 18.19 -12.32 -18.96
CA ARG A 84 18.99 -12.71 -20.14
C ARG A 84 18.15 -12.81 -21.40
N SER A 85 16.87 -13.15 -21.27
CA SER A 85 15.93 -13.34 -22.40
C SER A 85 15.20 -12.04 -22.79
N GLU A 86 15.10 -11.06 -21.91
CA GLU A 86 14.26 -9.88 -22.10
C GLU A 86 15.07 -8.63 -22.44
N LYS A 87 14.48 -7.72 -23.24
CA LYS A 87 15.08 -6.44 -23.59
C LYS A 87 15.15 -5.50 -22.39
N ILE A 88 16.36 -5.12 -21.99
CA ILE A 88 16.59 -4.18 -20.90
C ILE A 88 16.24 -2.76 -21.35
N LYS A 89 15.28 -2.12 -20.70
CA LYS A 89 14.90 -0.72 -20.96
C LYS A 89 15.88 0.27 -20.36
N TYR A 90 16.23 0.06 -19.09
CA TYR A 90 17.19 0.91 -18.38
C TYR A 90 17.64 0.22 -17.07
N VAL A 91 18.73 0.72 -16.54
CA VAL A 91 19.22 0.37 -15.21
C VAL A 91 19.12 1.58 -14.28
N GLN A 92 18.93 1.31 -13.00
CA GLN A 92 18.91 2.33 -11.98
C GLN A 92 19.72 1.88 -10.76
N ILE A 93 20.73 2.67 -10.39
CA ILE A 93 21.50 2.46 -9.17
C ILE A 93 20.82 3.25 -8.05
N ILE A 94 20.43 2.57 -7.00
CA ILE A 94 19.78 3.16 -5.84
C ILE A 94 20.69 3.01 -4.62
N ARG A 95 21.07 4.12 -4.00
CA ARG A 95 21.74 4.12 -2.71
C ARG A 95 20.72 4.10 -1.58
N LYS A 96 20.74 3.06 -0.76
CA LYS A 96 19.92 2.95 0.46
C LYS A 96 20.80 2.85 1.68
N THR A 97 20.35 3.40 2.80
CA THR A 97 20.99 3.15 4.10
C THR A 97 20.22 2.03 4.80
N ILE A 98 20.85 0.87 4.93
CA ILE A 98 20.29 -0.32 5.57
C ILE A 98 21.13 -0.64 6.79
N ARG A 99 20.52 -0.67 7.97
CA ARG A 99 21.21 -0.92 9.26
C ARG A 99 22.44 -0.02 9.49
N GLY A 100 22.35 1.26 9.10
CA GLY A 100 23.44 2.23 9.20
C GLY A 100 24.52 2.14 8.11
N LYS A 101 24.50 1.11 7.27
CA LYS A 101 25.44 0.94 6.16
C LYS A 101 24.83 1.43 4.84
N LYS A 102 25.65 2.09 4.03
CA LYS A 102 25.26 2.46 2.65
C LYS A 102 25.28 1.20 1.79
N VAL A 103 24.16 0.87 1.19
CA VAL A 103 24.00 -0.27 0.27
C VAL A 103 23.58 0.28 -1.09
N TYR A 104 24.27 -0.15 -2.13
CA TYR A 104 23.96 0.18 -3.51
C TYR A 104 23.22 -0.99 -4.14
N ILE A 105 22.07 -0.72 -4.74
CA ILE A 105 21.21 -1.71 -5.38
C ILE A 105 21.13 -1.36 -6.85
N LEU A 106 21.49 -2.30 -7.72
CA LEU A 106 21.23 -2.19 -9.14
C LEU A 106 19.81 -2.73 -9.41
N GLN A 107 18.95 -1.87 -9.91
CA GLN A 107 17.63 -2.24 -10.38
C GLN A 107 17.64 -2.26 -11.90
N ILE A 108 17.34 -3.42 -12.48
CA ILE A 108 17.27 -3.61 -13.92
C ILE A 108 15.80 -3.66 -14.30
N VAL A 109 15.40 -2.83 -15.26
CA VAL A 109 14.03 -2.76 -15.76
C VAL A 109 13.99 -3.33 -17.16
N CYS A 110 13.34 -4.48 -17.32
CA CYS A 110 13.15 -5.17 -18.60
C CYS A 110 11.82 -4.77 -19.23
N GLN A 111 11.73 -4.98 -20.54
CA GLN A 111 10.48 -4.92 -21.29
C GLN A 111 9.80 -6.28 -21.16
N GLY A 112 8.46 -6.32 -21.14
CA GLY A 112 7.69 -7.56 -21.03
C GLY A 112 6.89 -7.65 -19.75
N THR A 113 6.21 -8.76 -19.57
CA THR A 113 5.39 -9.06 -18.40
C THR A 113 6.21 -9.90 -17.41
N PRO A 114 6.30 -9.51 -16.12
CA PRO A 114 7.04 -10.30 -15.16
C PRO A 114 6.40 -11.69 -14.99
N PRO A 115 7.21 -12.76 -14.87
CA PRO A 115 6.69 -14.09 -14.64
C PRO A 115 5.91 -14.14 -13.35
N SER A 116 4.76 -14.80 -13.37
CA SER A 116 3.91 -14.99 -12.22
C SER A 116 3.83 -16.47 -11.87
N LYS A 117 4.01 -16.80 -10.60
CA LYS A 117 3.67 -18.13 -10.06
C LYS A 117 2.17 -18.27 -9.79
N ALA A 118 1.46 -17.13 -9.64
CA ALA A 118 0.01 -17.16 -9.44
C ALA A 118 -0.68 -17.34 -10.78
N THR A 119 -1.59 -18.31 -10.84
CA THR A 119 -2.51 -18.54 -11.93
C THR A 119 -3.80 -17.76 -11.70
N LYS A 120 -4.50 -17.38 -12.77
CA LYS A 120 -5.84 -16.82 -12.66
C LYS A 120 -6.87 -17.94 -12.45
N GLY A 121 -7.94 -17.66 -11.73
CA GLY A 121 -9.13 -18.50 -11.65
C GLY A 121 -10.13 -18.19 -12.75
N ASN A 122 -11.32 -18.81 -12.66
CA ASN A 122 -12.38 -18.70 -13.67
C ASN A 122 -13.63 -17.97 -13.17
N GLY A 123 -13.69 -17.64 -11.86
CA GLY A 123 -14.88 -17.05 -11.24
C GLY A 123 -14.90 -15.52 -11.26
N VAL A 124 -16.00 -14.96 -10.76
CA VAL A 124 -16.14 -13.56 -10.43
C VAL A 124 -15.83 -13.36 -8.95
N VAL A 125 -15.07 -12.32 -8.63
CA VAL A 125 -14.80 -11.91 -7.24
C VAL A 125 -15.29 -10.50 -7.04
N GLY A 126 -16.30 -10.34 -6.19
CA GLY A 126 -16.78 -9.04 -5.72
C GLY A 126 -16.01 -8.58 -4.48
N ILE A 127 -15.63 -7.31 -4.42
CA ILE A 127 -14.80 -6.74 -3.35
C ILE A 127 -15.42 -5.44 -2.85
N ASP A 128 -15.69 -5.37 -1.55
CA ASP A 128 -16.00 -4.14 -0.82
C ASP A 128 -14.76 -3.67 -0.04
N PRO A 129 -14.06 -2.63 -0.51
CA PRO A 129 -12.85 -2.13 0.13
C PRO A 129 -13.17 -1.14 1.24
N GLY A 130 -13.06 -1.56 2.49
CA GLY A 130 -13.06 -0.66 3.64
C GLY A 130 -11.73 0.08 3.84
N ILE A 131 -11.66 0.93 4.87
CA ILE A 131 -10.43 1.65 5.22
C ILE A 131 -9.38 0.70 5.80
N SER A 132 -9.78 -0.21 6.68
CA SER A 132 -8.90 -1.13 7.39
C SER A 132 -9.12 -2.59 7.01
N THR A 133 -10.28 -2.90 6.46
CA THR A 133 -10.72 -4.25 6.11
C THR A 133 -11.04 -4.32 4.62
N VAL A 134 -11.03 -5.51 4.09
CA VAL A 134 -11.53 -5.83 2.75
C VAL A 134 -12.47 -7.01 2.88
N ALA A 135 -13.72 -6.82 2.51
CA ALA A 135 -14.67 -7.90 2.33
C ALA A 135 -14.60 -8.39 0.88
N PHE A 136 -14.66 -9.69 0.68
CA PHE A 136 -14.78 -10.26 -0.66
C PHE A 136 -15.68 -11.49 -0.67
N ALA A 137 -16.33 -11.69 -1.79
CA ALA A 137 -17.17 -12.83 -2.05
C ALA A 137 -16.89 -13.40 -3.44
N SER A 138 -16.80 -14.71 -3.51
CA SER A 138 -16.65 -15.49 -4.73
C SER A 138 -17.45 -16.80 -4.63
N GLN A 139 -17.59 -17.52 -5.72
CA GLN A 139 -18.18 -18.85 -5.68
C GLN A 139 -17.39 -19.83 -4.79
N LYS A 140 -16.08 -19.61 -4.59
CA LYS A 140 -15.23 -20.49 -3.78
C LYS A 140 -15.20 -20.08 -2.31
N GLU A 141 -15.25 -18.79 -2.03
CA GLU A 141 -14.92 -18.29 -0.72
C GLU A 141 -15.57 -16.93 -0.42
N VAL A 142 -15.92 -16.74 0.86
CA VAL A 142 -16.39 -15.47 1.42
C VAL A 142 -15.54 -15.14 2.64
N ALA A 143 -14.95 -13.95 2.70
CA ALA A 143 -14.14 -13.55 3.85
C ALA A 143 -14.05 -12.03 4.05
N LEU A 144 -13.89 -11.64 5.31
CA LEU A 144 -13.60 -10.28 5.76
C LEU A 144 -12.19 -10.24 6.33
N ILE A 145 -11.30 -9.52 5.67
CA ILE A 145 -9.87 -9.54 5.94
C ILE A 145 -9.38 -8.20 6.47
N ASP A 146 -8.67 -8.22 7.60
CA ASP A 146 -8.02 -7.03 8.16
C ASP A 146 -6.69 -6.75 7.45
N LEU A 147 -6.56 -5.57 6.83
CA LEU A 147 -5.34 -5.10 6.19
C LEU A 147 -4.27 -4.64 7.20
N VAL A 148 -4.65 -4.46 8.46
CA VAL A 148 -3.76 -3.96 9.50
C VAL A 148 -2.88 -5.09 10.04
N PRO A 149 -1.54 -4.90 10.14
CA PRO A 149 -0.66 -5.89 10.74
C PRO A 149 -1.00 -6.20 12.20
N GLN A 150 -0.94 -7.46 12.61
CA GLN A 150 -1.29 -7.88 13.98
C GLN A 150 -0.43 -7.19 15.05
N ASP A 151 0.88 -7.04 14.78
CA ASP A 151 1.83 -6.41 15.71
C ASP A 151 1.76 -4.89 15.76
N ILE A 152 0.83 -4.27 15.02
CA ILE A 152 0.83 -2.81 14.83
C ILE A 152 0.83 -2.06 16.17
N THR A 153 0.05 -2.53 17.14
CA THR A 153 -0.07 -1.90 18.46
C THR A 153 1.24 -1.98 19.25
N LYS A 154 1.94 -3.13 19.22
CA LYS A 154 3.25 -3.31 19.86
C LYS A 154 4.29 -2.39 19.23
N LYS A 155 4.34 -2.34 17.90
CA LYS A 155 5.26 -1.50 17.14
C LYS A 155 4.96 0.00 17.30
N GLU A 156 3.70 0.41 17.40
CA GLU A 156 3.32 1.80 17.71
C GLU A 156 3.73 2.23 19.12
N LYS A 157 3.55 1.37 20.13
CA LYS A 157 4.06 1.62 21.49
C LYS A 157 5.58 1.81 21.48
N LEU A 158 6.30 0.96 20.74
CA LEU A 158 7.75 1.07 20.59
C LEU A 158 8.14 2.38 19.87
N LEU A 159 7.46 2.75 18.79
CA LEU A 159 7.69 4.02 18.08
C LEU A 159 7.49 5.21 19.00
N LYS A 160 6.41 5.25 19.79
CA LYS A 160 6.15 6.31 20.76
C LYS A 160 7.31 6.47 21.76
N ARG A 161 7.82 5.35 22.31
CA ARG A 161 8.97 5.37 23.23
C ARG A 161 10.24 5.90 22.54
N ILE A 162 10.49 5.50 21.30
CA ILE A 162 11.65 5.97 20.53
C ILE A 162 11.51 7.47 20.23
N ASP A 163 10.34 7.94 19.83
CA ASP A 163 10.09 9.35 19.52
C ASP A 163 10.27 10.22 20.76
N GLN A 164 9.77 9.79 21.92
CA GLN A 164 10.00 10.46 23.20
C GLN A 164 11.50 10.53 23.58
N ALA A 165 12.25 9.44 23.34
CA ALA A 165 13.68 9.42 23.59
C ALA A 165 14.46 10.34 22.64
N ILE A 166 14.05 10.43 21.36
CA ILE A 166 14.61 11.37 20.37
C ILE A 166 14.34 12.81 20.83
N GLU A 167 13.13 13.11 21.24
CA GLU A 167 12.73 14.44 21.70
C GLU A 167 13.51 14.85 22.95
N ARG A 168 13.61 13.98 23.98
CA ARG A 168 14.44 14.25 25.16
C ARG A 168 15.89 14.54 24.79
N SER A 169 16.48 13.69 23.94
CA SER A 169 17.87 13.91 23.47
C SER A 169 18.02 15.22 22.70
N GLN A 170 17.02 15.63 21.94
CA GLN A 170 17.04 16.88 21.19
C GLN A 170 16.96 18.10 22.11
N ARG A 171 16.13 18.04 23.16
CA ARG A 171 16.00 19.12 24.16
C ARG A 171 17.28 19.30 24.95
N ILE A 172 17.88 18.20 25.43
CA ILE A 172 19.14 18.24 26.19
C ILE A 172 20.28 18.84 25.35
N ASN A 173 20.35 18.49 24.06
CA ASN A 173 21.44 18.98 23.21
C ASN A 173 21.22 20.41 22.67
N ASN A 174 20.03 20.98 22.81
CA ASN A 174 19.67 22.29 22.26
C ASN A 174 18.70 23.04 23.18
N PRO A 175 19.03 23.28 24.47
CA PRO A 175 18.13 23.92 25.41
C PRO A 175 17.74 25.32 24.93
N GLU A 176 18.67 26.02 24.30
CA GLU A 176 18.51 27.37 23.76
C GLU A 176 17.42 27.49 22.66
N CYS A 177 17.09 26.39 22.03
CA CYS A 177 16.10 26.35 20.97
C CYS A 177 14.64 26.22 21.46
N TYR A 178 14.44 26.13 22.77
CA TYR A 178 13.11 25.95 23.37
C TYR A 178 12.69 27.13 24.23
N ASN A 179 11.40 27.41 24.22
CA ASN A 179 10.77 28.34 25.16
C ASN A 179 10.51 27.66 26.51
N GLU A 180 10.20 28.41 27.58
CA GLU A 180 9.84 27.86 28.89
C GLU A 180 8.65 26.89 28.83
N ASN A 181 7.66 27.17 27.98
CA ASN A 181 6.52 26.27 27.74
C ASN A 181 6.88 25.03 26.91
N GLY A 182 8.15 24.80 26.59
CA GLY A 182 8.64 23.65 25.85
C GLY A 182 8.37 23.66 24.33
N THR A 183 7.86 24.75 23.77
CA THR A 183 7.74 24.92 22.32
C THR A 183 9.06 25.35 21.69
N ILE A 184 9.23 25.09 20.41
CA ILE A 184 10.44 25.48 19.67
C ILE A 184 10.39 26.96 19.34
N LYS A 185 11.44 27.70 19.66
CA LYS A 185 11.59 29.12 19.33
C LYS A 185 11.60 29.31 17.81
N LYS A 186 10.88 30.30 17.30
CA LYS A 186 10.84 30.64 15.88
C LYS A 186 12.25 31.05 15.40
N GLY A 187 12.70 30.42 14.27
CA GLY A 187 14.03 30.74 13.71
C GLY A 187 15.22 30.01 14.34
N SER A 188 15.02 29.23 15.42
CA SER A 188 16.12 28.51 16.06
C SER A 188 16.72 27.46 15.16
N ARG A 189 18.06 27.27 15.22
CA ARG A 189 18.82 26.28 14.49
C ARG A 189 19.34 25.21 15.44
N PHE A 190 18.91 23.96 15.22
CA PHE A 190 19.39 22.83 16.01
C PHE A 190 20.84 22.47 15.66
N LYS A 191 21.64 22.15 16.68
CA LYS A 191 22.97 21.57 16.54
C LYS A 191 22.90 20.19 15.85
N ARG A 192 24.05 19.69 15.41
CA ARG A 192 24.11 18.32 14.84
C ARG A 192 23.60 17.31 15.86
N PRO A 193 22.80 16.32 15.41
CA PRO A 193 22.28 15.32 16.30
C PRO A 193 23.42 14.49 16.92
N SER A 194 23.31 14.22 18.22
CA SER A 194 24.27 13.34 18.92
C SER A 194 24.25 11.92 18.37
N ASN A 195 25.31 11.15 18.61
CA ASN A 195 25.40 9.74 18.20
C ASN A 195 24.25 8.91 18.77
N ARG A 196 23.83 9.20 20.02
CA ARG A 196 22.64 8.58 20.63
C ARG A 196 21.39 8.88 19.83
N GLN A 197 21.16 10.13 19.45
CA GLN A 197 20.00 10.53 18.65
C GLN A 197 20.01 9.89 17.27
N LEU A 198 21.16 9.78 16.63
CA LEU A 198 21.32 9.08 15.34
C LEU A 198 20.96 7.59 15.45
N ARG A 199 21.40 6.91 16.51
CA ARG A 199 21.06 5.49 16.79
C ARG A 199 19.54 5.34 16.97
N LEU A 200 18.88 6.22 17.72
CA LEU A 200 17.43 6.21 17.92
C LEU A 200 16.66 6.48 16.61
N ARG A 201 17.11 7.45 15.80
CA ARG A 201 16.54 7.70 14.47
C ARG A 201 16.66 6.48 13.55
N ASN A 202 17.79 5.79 13.57
CA ASN A 202 17.99 4.55 12.80
C ASN A 202 17.09 3.41 13.31
N ARG A 203 16.90 3.28 14.64
CA ARG A 203 15.96 2.33 15.23
C ARG A 203 14.54 2.62 14.81
N ARG A 204 14.11 3.89 14.83
CA ARG A 204 12.80 4.33 14.31
C ARG A 204 12.58 3.93 12.85
N ARG A 205 13.56 4.22 11.99
CA ARG A 205 13.51 3.83 10.57
C ARG A 205 13.37 2.33 10.37
N LYS A 206 14.05 1.51 11.19
CA LYS A 206 13.96 0.05 11.16
C LYS A 206 12.54 -0.43 11.49
N VAL A 207 11.90 0.15 12.51
CA VAL A 207 10.52 -0.22 12.87
C VAL A 207 9.53 0.16 11.77
N TYR A 208 9.62 1.37 11.21
CA TYR A 208 8.77 1.76 10.08
C TYR A 208 8.96 0.87 8.85
N ARG A 209 10.21 0.48 8.56
CA ARG A 209 10.49 -0.46 7.47
C ARG A 209 9.83 -1.81 7.71
N SER A 210 10.01 -2.40 8.89
CA SER A 210 9.39 -3.67 9.27
C SER A 210 7.87 -3.63 9.13
N LEU A 211 7.21 -2.53 9.57
CA LEU A 211 5.76 -2.34 9.39
C LEU A 211 5.37 -2.30 7.91
N SER A 212 6.13 -1.59 7.09
CA SER A 212 5.85 -1.49 5.66
C SER A 212 6.05 -2.82 4.93
N GLU A 213 7.11 -3.54 5.25
CA GLU A 213 7.43 -4.86 4.66
C GLU A 213 6.35 -5.88 5.01
N GLU A 214 5.94 -5.96 6.27
CA GLU A 214 4.90 -6.88 6.72
C GLU A 214 3.56 -6.58 6.07
N ARG A 215 3.14 -5.31 6.06
CA ARG A 215 1.92 -4.89 5.37
C ARG A 215 1.95 -5.25 3.88
N THR A 216 3.06 -4.97 3.20
CA THR A 216 3.21 -5.28 1.78
C THR A 216 3.16 -6.80 1.53
N LYS A 217 3.78 -7.60 2.41
CA LYS A 217 3.73 -9.07 2.32
C LYS A 217 2.29 -9.56 2.42
N ARG A 218 1.54 -9.12 3.44
CA ARG A 218 0.14 -9.48 3.64
C ARG A 218 -0.74 -9.08 2.46
N GLN A 219 -0.63 -7.83 2.01
CA GLN A 219 -1.40 -7.36 0.86
C GLN A 219 -1.12 -8.18 -0.39
N ARG A 220 0.14 -8.56 -0.65
CA ARG A 220 0.50 -9.44 -1.78
C ARG A 220 -0.08 -10.84 -1.66
N GLN A 221 -0.11 -11.41 -0.46
CA GLN A 221 -0.74 -12.70 -0.20
C GLN A 221 -2.24 -12.64 -0.49
N LEU A 222 -2.94 -11.61 0.02
CA LEU A 222 -4.36 -11.41 -0.29
C LEU A 222 -4.59 -11.21 -1.79
N VAL A 223 -3.80 -10.39 -2.46
CA VAL A 223 -3.89 -10.19 -3.90
C VAL A 223 -3.75 -11.52 -4.65
N ASN A 224 -2.76 -12.36 -4.30
CA ASN A 224 -2.58 -13.66 -4.94
C ASN A 224 -3.78 -14.59 -4.69
N ARG A 225 -4.36 -14.58 -3.48
CA ARG A 225 -5.57 -15.35 -3.13
C ARG A 225 -6.78 -14.91 -3.95
N LEU A 226 -6.98 -13.61 -4.14
CA LEU A 226 -8.09 -13.08 -4.94
C LEU A 226 -7.92 -13.41 -6.44
N VAL A 227 -6.75 -13.19 -7.02
CA VAL A 227 -6.51 -13.44 -8.44
C VAL A 227 -6.55 -14.93 -8.78
N SER A 228 -6.21 -15.85 -7.84
CA SER A 228 -6.30 -17.30 -8.06
C SER A 228 -7.74 -17.81 -8.14
N GLN A 229 -8.72 -17.00 -7.78
CA GLN A 229 -10.14 -17.33 -7.86
C GLN A 229 -10.86 -16.64 -9.02
N ALA A 230 -10.24 -15.63 -9.63
CA ALA A 230 -10.91 -14.68 -10.49
C ALA A 230 -10.51 -14.77 -11.97
N SER A 231 -11.47 -14.77 -12.87
CA SER A 231 -11.37 -14.28 -14.25
C SER A 231 -11.82 -12.81 -14.35
N THR A 232 -12.70 -12.38 -13.44
CA THR A 232 -13.19 -11.01 -13.32
C THR A 232 -13.17 -10.57 -11.85
N ILE A 233 -12.65 -9.37 -11.59
CA ILE A 233 -12.67 -8.73 -10.27
C ILE A 233 -13.50 -7.46 -10.38
N LYS A 234 -14.55 -7.36 -9.58
CA LYS A 234 -15.39 -6.18 -9.45
C LYS A 234 -15.18 -5.54 -8.08
N THR A 235 -14.89 -4.26 -8.01
CA THR A 235 -14.63 -3.56 -6.75
C THR A 235 -15.26 -2.19 -6.71
N GLU A 236 -15.75 -1.79 -5.54
CA GLU A 236 -16.24 -0.44 -5.33
C GLU A 236 -15.10 0.59 -5.32
N GLU A 237 -15.39 1.81 -5.76
CA GLU A 237 -14.45 2.93 -5.72
C GLU A 237 -14.28 3.47 -4.30
N LEU A 238 -13.10 3.33 -3.69
CA LEU A 238 -12.76 3.94 -2.40
C LEU A 238 -12.06 5.28 -2.57
N ASN A 239 -12.72 6.39 -2.22
CA ASN A 239 -12.13 7.72 -2.28
C ASN A 239 -11.21 8.02 -1.09
N VAL A 240 -10.02 7.43 -1.10
CA VAL A 240 -9.01 7.62 -0.03
C VAL A 240 -8.56 9.08 0.10
N LYS A 241 -8.50 9.84 -0.99
CA LYS A 241 -8.17 11.27 -0.95
C LYS A 241 -9.21 12.06 -0.16
N GLY A 242 -10.49 11.78 -0.37
CA GLY A 242 -11.60 12.37 0.38
C GLY A 242 -11.53 12.03 1.87
N LEU A 243 -11.26 10.77 2.21
CA LEU A 243 -11.10 10.31 3.59
C LEU A 243 -9.89 10.92 4.31
N GLN A 244 -8.87 11.37 3.59
CA GLN A 244 -7.70 12.06 4.14
C GLN A 244 -7.92 13.55 4.39
N LYS A 245 -9.01 14.13 3.89
CA LYS A 245 -9.30 15.54 4.11
C LYS A 245 -9.46 15.83 5.61
N ARG A 246 -9.03 17.03 6.00
CA ARG A 246 -9.24 17.51 7.37
C ARG A 246 -10.73 17.80 7.60
N SER A 247 -11.22 17.49 8.79
CA SER A 247 -12.55 17.96 9.20
C SER A 247 -12.60 19.50 9.14
N ARG A 248 -13.70 20.03 8.66
CA ARG A 248 -13.96 21.49 8.71
C ARG A 248 -14.25 21.92 10.15
N ASP A 249 -15.03 21.09 10.86
CA ASP A 249 -15.44 21.37 12.23
C ASP A 249 -14.42 20.82 13.24
N ILE A 250 -14.01 21.65 14.16
CA ILE A 250 -13.12 21.27 15.26
C ILE A 250 -14.01 20.82 16.41
N ARG A 251 -14.08 19.50 16.62
CA ARG A 251 -14.74 18.93 17.78
C ARG A 251 -13.79 18.90 18.96
N ILE A 252 -14.26 19.31 20.13
CA ILE A 252 -13.51 19.24 21.40
C ILE A 252 -13.86 17.94 22.10
N ASN A 253 -12.85 17.25 22.62
CA ASN A 253 -13.03 16.06 23.43
C ASN A 253 -13.56 16.49 24.82
N PRO A 254 -14.76 16.08 25.22
CA PRO A 254 -15.36 16.51 26.50
C PRO A 254 -14.58 16.05 27.73
N LYS A 255 -13.80 14.94 27.63
CA LYS A 255 -13.02 14.40 28.74
C LYS A 255 -11.66 15.10 28.93
N THR A 256 -11.06 15.62 27.87
CA THR A 256 -9.68 16.16 27.91
C THR A 256 -9.60 17.65 27.56
N ASN A 257 -10.72 18.24 27.21
CA ASN A 257 -10.86 19.64 26.71
C ASN A 257 -9.87 20.00 25.59
N ARG A 258 -9.43 19.00 24.82
CA ARG A 258 -8.51 19.16 23.70
C ARG A 258 -9.23 18.91 22.36
N PRO A 259 -8.84 19.62 21.30
CA PRO A 259 -9.43 19.37 19.99
C PRO A 259 -9.10 17.95 19.49
N PHE A 260 -10.11 17.26 18.97
CA PHE A 260 -9.88 16.02 18.26
C PHE A 260 -8.99 16.26 17.03
N SER A 261 -8.28 15.20 16.61
CA SER A 261 -7.47 15.26 15.40
C SER A 261 -8.31 15.71 14.20
N LYS A 262 -7.86 16.74 13.50
CA LYS A 262 -8.48 17.22 12.25
C LYS A 262 -8.53 16.13 11.15
N LYS A 263 -7.73 15.06 11.27
CA LYS A 263 -7.70 13.93 10.33
C LYS A 263 -8.46 12.76 10.92
N ARG A 264 -9.71 12.54 10.49
CA ARG A 264 -10.57 11.47 11.01
C ARG A 264 -9.95 10.07 10.81
N PHE A 265 -9.47 9.77 9.61
CA PHE A 265 -9.03 8.41 9.21
C PHE A 265 -7.52 8.29 8.99
N GLY A 266 -6.74 9.34 9.26
CA GLY A 266 -5.30 9.35 8.96
C GLY A 266 -4.51 8.19 9.56
N LYS A 267 -4.83 7.79 10.80
CA LYS A 267 -4.16 6.66 11.47
C LYS A 267 -4.58 5.31 10.87
N ALA A 268 -5.86 5.10 10.60
CA ALA A 268 -6.36 3.88 9.98
C ALA A 268 -5.79 3.70 8.56
N ILE A 269 -5.82 4.75 7.74
CA ILE A 269 -5.23 4.75 6.39
C ILE A 269 -3.72 4.48 6.45
N PHE A 270 -2.99 5.07 7.40
CA PHE A 270 -1.57 4.80 7.57
C PHE A 270 -1.30 3.33 7.93
N ARG A 271 -2.11 2.75 8.81
CA ARG A 271 -1.98 1.35 9.25
C ARG A 271 -2.27 0.36 8.12
N ALA A 272 -3.37 0.53 7.42
CA ALA A 272 -3.87 -0.40 6.41
C ALA A 272 -3.32 -0.14 4.99
N ALA A 273 -3.05 1.11 4.63
CA ALA A 273 -2.66 1.55 3.28
C ALA A 273 -3.56 1.00 2.14
N PRO A 274 -4.87 1.25 2.17
CA PRO A 274 -5.82 0.67 1.21
C PRO A 274 -5.50 1.00 -0.25
N SER A 275 -4.97 2.20 -0.53
CA SER A 275 -4.53 2.55 -1.89
C SER A 275 -3.41 1.66 -2.42
N THR A 276 -2.49 1.21 -1.54
CA THR A 276 -1.40 0.30 -1.93
C THR A 276 -1.95 -1.07 -2.28
N PHE A 277 -2.92 -1.57 -1.49
CA PHE A 277 -3.63 -2.81 -1.77
C PHE A 277 -4.33 -2.75 -3.14
N ARG A 278 -5.16 -1.72 -3.38
CA ARG A 278 -5.87 -1.53 -4.65
C ARG A 278 -4.90 -1.51 -5.84
N THR A 279 -3.83 -0.70 -5.76
CA THR A 279 -2.83 -0.63 -6.84
C THR A 279 -2.14 -1.97 -7.09
N ALA A 280 -1.84 -2.72 -6.02
CA ALA A 280 -1.25 -4.05 -6.14
C ALA A 280 -2.22 -5.04 -6.81
N LEU A 281 -3.50 -5.02 -6.44
CA LEU A 281 -4.55 -5.86 -7.00
C LEU A 281 -4.77 -5.56 -8.48
N GLU A 282 -4.98 -4.30 -8.85
CA GLU A 282 -5.16 -3.86 -10.24
C GLU A 282 -3.94 -4.21 -11.12
N THR A 283 -2.73 -3.96 -10.59
CA THR A 283 -1.50 -4.31 -11.32
C THR A 283 -1.41 -5.81 -11.57
N ARG A 284 -1.77 -6.62 -10.55
CA ARG A 284 -1.71 -8.07 -10.66
C ARG A 284 -2.79 -8.62 -11.59
N ALA A 285 -4.01 -8.11 -11.50
CA ALA A 285 -5.10 -8.47 -12.41
C ALA A 285 -4.70 -8.20 -13.87
N ARG A 286 -4.15 -7.03 -14.16
CA ARG A 286 -3.64 -6.68 -15.50
C ARG A 286 -2.54 -7.62 -15.98
N GLN A 287 -1.61 -8.03 -15.10
CA GLN A 287 -0.53 -8.97 -15.44
C GLN A 287 -1.04 -10.35 -15.84
N LEU A 288 -2.16 -10.79 -15.27
CA LEU A 288 -2.76 -12.09 -15.50
C LEU A 288 -3.89 -12.08 -16.54
N GLY A 289 -4.19 -10.92 -17.12
CA GLY A 289 -5.30 -10.76 -18.06
C GLY A 289 -6.67 -11.02 -17.41
N ILE A 290 -6.82 -10.62 -16.12
CA ILE A 290 -8.07 -10.64 -15.39
C ILE A 290 -8.82 -9.34 -15.68
N ASN A 291 -10.10 -9.43 -15.99
CA ASN A 291 -10.98 -8.28 -16.15
C ASN A 291 -11.12 -7.55 -14.80
N PHE A 292 -10.88 -6.24 -14.77
CA PHE A 292 -10.90 -5.46 -13.52
C PHE A 292 -11.86 -4.28 -13.66
N GLU A 293 -12.99 -4.38 -12.99
CA GLU A 293 -14.09 -3.40 -13.04
C GLU A 293 -14.17 -2.60 -11.74
N ILE A 294 -14.36 -1.30 -11.88
CA ILE A 294 -14.57 -0.38 -10.75
C ILE A 294 -16.00 0.10 -10.78
N ILE A 295 -16.75 -0.27 -9.76
CA ILE A 295 -18.17 0.05 -9.63
C ILE A 295 -18.32 1.39 -8.89
N SER A 296 -19.14 2.27 -9.44
CA SER A 296 -19.48 3.54 -8.79
C SER A 296 -20.54 3.34 -7.72
N PRO A 297 -20.24 3.61 -6.43
CA PRO A 297 -21.23 3.46 -5.36
C PRO A 297 -22.40 4.45 -5.45
N LYS A 298 -22.29 5.47 -6.27
CA LYS A 298 -23.38 6.46 -6.46
C LYS A 298 -24.53 5.88 -7.23
N ASN A 299 -24.26 5.01 -8.20
CA ASN A 299 -25.28 4.46 -9.09
C ASN A 299 -25.98 3.26 -8.45
N VAL A 300 -25.22 2.35 -7.88
CA VAL A 300 -25.73 1.03 -7.44
C VAL A 300 -25.92 0.87 -5.93
N LYS A 301 -25.23 1.67 -5.09
CA LYS A 301 -25.36 1.69 -3.61
C LYS A 301 -25.41 0.30 -2.96
N PRO A 302 -24.40 -0.58 -3.12
CA PRO A 302 -24.46 -1.98 -2.68
C PRO A 302 -24.75 -2.13 -1.18
N SER A 303 -24.23 -1.21 -0.36
CA SER A 303 -24.45 -1.25 1.11
C SER A 303 -25.90 -0.91 1.55
N GLN A 304 -26.76 -0.53 0.63
CA GLN A 304 -28.16 -0.14 0.89
C GLN A 304 -29.17 -1.04 0.18
N TYR A 305 -28.74 -1.83 -0.79
CA TYR A 305 -29.63 -2.66 -1.60
C TYR A 305 -29.99 -3.97 -0.90
N ASN A 306 -31.27 -4.32 -0.93
CA ASN A 306 -31.78 -5.63 -0.55
C ASN A 306 -32.28 -6.33 -1.83
N HIS A 307 -31.62 -7.42 -2.24
CA HIS A 307 -31.96 -8.13 -3.47
C HIS A 307 -33.27 -8.91 -3.39
N ILE A 308 -33.70 -9.29 -2.18
CA ILE A 308 -34.96 -10.03 -1.97
C ILE A 308 -36.16 -9.12 -2.22
N THR A 309 -36.18 -7.94 -1.60
CA THR A 309 -37.25 -6.95 -1.74
C THR A 309 -37.04 -5.99 -2.91
N GLN A 310 -35.85 -6.02 -3.52
CA GLN A 310 -35.41 -5.09 -4.57
C GLN A 310 -35.50 -3.61 -4.17
N THR A 311 -35.33 -3.31 -2.90
CA THR A 311 -35.43 -1.96 -2.34
C THR A 311 -34.07 -1.44 -1.84
N PHE A 312 -33.97 -0.11 -1.75
CA PHE A 312 -32.82 0.58 -1.19
C PHE A 312 -33.18 1.16 0.18
N GLU A 313 -32.48 0.71 1.20
CA GLU A 313 -32.65 1.21 2.57
C GLU A 313 -31.33 1.71 3.13
N LYS A 314 -31.32 2.95 3.61
CA LYS A 314 -30.14 3.54 4.24
C LYS A 314 -30.00 3.07 5.68
N LYS A 315 -29.06 2.17 5.93
CA LYS A 315 -28.79 1.63 7.26
C LYS A 315 -27.73 2.48 8.02
N SER A 316 -27.80 2.45 9.35
CA SER A 316 -26.80 3.11 10.18
C SER A 316 -25.42 2.52 9.93
N LEU A 317 -24.37 3.36 10.00
CA LEU A 317 -22.99 2.90 9.90
C LEU A 317 -22.57 1.99 11.07
N SER A 318 -23.27 2.05 12.19
CA SER A 318 -23.08 1.17 13.35
C SER A 318 -23.66 -0.24 13.15
N THR A 319 -24.69 -0.38 12.30
CA THR A 319 -25.32 -1.66 11.98
C THR A 319 -24.37 -2.48 11.11
N ARG A 320 -23.83 -3.56 11.67
CA ARG A 320 -22.90 -4.44 10.97
C ARG A 320 -23.54 -5.75 10.51
N VAL A 321 -24.62 -6.12 11.15
CA VAL A 321 -25.38 -7.33 10.90
C VAL A 321 -26.85 -6.95 10.85
N TYR A 322 -27.63 -7.52 9.95
CA TYR A 322 -29.07 -7.29 9.83
C TYR A 322 -29.75 -8.44 9.10
N ASP A 323 -31.07 -8.52 9.25
CA ASP A 323 -31.89 -9.52 8.61
C ASP A 323 -32.33 -9.02 7.22
N LEU A 324 -32.24 -9.88 6.23
CA LEU A 324 -32.75 -9.60 4.87
C LEU A 324 -34.20 -10.05 4.71
N SER A 325 -34.57 -11.16 5.39
CA SER A 325 -35.90 -11.73 5.44
C SER A 325 -36.02 -12.62 6.68
N ASP A 326 -37.20 -13.22 6.92
CA ASP A 326 -37.39 -14.19 8.00
C ASP A 326 -36.53 -15.44 7.86
N GLU A 327 -36.18 -15.81 6.63
CA GLU A 327 -35.32 -16.94 6.31
C GLU A 327 -33.84 -16.60 6.46
N TYR A 328 -33.43 -15.39 6.07
CA TYR A 328 -32.02 -14.98 5.99
C TYR A 328 -31.69 -13.92 7.05
N LYS A 329 -31.34 -14.41 8.25
CA LYS A 329 -30.98 -13.61 9.42
C LYS A 329 -29.50 -13.46 9.62
N ASP A 330 -29.08 -12.46 10.37
CA ASP A 330 -27.67 -12.22 10.75
C ASP A 330 -26.72 -12.03 9.56
N VAL A 331 -27.14 -11.35 8.52
CA VAL A 331 -26.33 -11.10 7.33
C VAL A 331 -25.31 -9.99 7.62
N GLN A 332 -24.01 -10.31 7.49
CA GLN A 332 -22.95 -9.34 7.69
C GLN A 332 -22.85 -8.39 6.52
N ARG A 333 -22.99 -7.08 6.80
CA ARG A 333 -23.16 -6.01 5.82
C ARG A 333 -22.06 -5.94 4.75
N ASP A 334 -20.79 -5.93 5.18
CA ASP A 334 -19.67 -5.71 4.28
C ASP A 334 -19.44 -6.94 3.37
N LEU A 335 -19.70 -8.16 3.87
CA LEU A 335 -19.66 -9.39 3.07
C LEU A 335 -20.80 -9.43 2.05
N TYR A 336 -21.99 -9.01 2.46
CA TYR A 336 -23.12 -8.93 1.57
C TYR A 336 -22.93 -7.87 0.48
N SER A 337 -22.38 -6.69 0.84
CA SER A 337 -21.99 -5.69 -0.16
C SER A 337 -21.01 -6.25 -1.19
N ALA A 338 -20.01 -7.02 -0.74
CA ALA A 338 -19.06 -7.67 -1.63
C ALA A 338 -19.73 -8.69 -2.56
N PHE A 339 -20.69 -9.47 -2.06
CA PHE A 339 -21.49 -10.39 -2.86
C PHE A 339 -22.28 -9.64 -3.93
N LEU A 340 -23.00 -8.59 -3.56
CA LEU A 340 -23.76 -7.75 -4.49
C LEU A 340 -22.89 -7.13 -5.58
N ILE A 341 -21.70 -6.61 -5.21
CA ILE A 341 -20.72 -6.04 -6.16
C ILE A 341 -20.32 -7.07 -7.23
N GLY A 342 -20.17 -8.34 -6.86
CA GLY A 342 -19.87 -9.41 -7.80
C GLY A 342 -20.95 -9.60 -8.88
N HIS A 343 -22.20 -9.27 -8.59
CA HIS A 343 -23.36 -9.46 -9.45
C HIS A 343 -23.86 -8.17 -10.13
N ILE A 344 -23.01 -7.13 -10.21
CA ILE A 344 -23.33 -5.90 -10.94
C ILE A 344 -22.77 -5.99 -12.35
N GLU A 345 -23.58 -5.72 -13.35
CA GLU A 345 -23.19 -5.54 -14.75
C GLU A 345 -23.85 -4.30 -15.33
N ASN A 346 -23.09 -3.46 -16.00
CA ASN A 346 -23.59 -2.21 -16.59
C ASN A 346 -24.41 -1.35 -15.61
N ASP A 347 -23.90 -1.20 -14.38
CA ASP A 347 -24.56 -0.49 -13.27
C ASP A 347 -25.96 -1.05 -12.89
N ARG A 348 -26.24 -2.34 -13.16
CA ARG A 348 -27.48 -3.03 -12.81
C ARG A 348 -27.18 -4.34 -12.08
N TYR A 349 -28.06 -4.69 -11.15
CA TYR A 349 -28.01 -5.97 -10.46
C TYR A 349 -28.56 -7.08 -11.34
N GLN A 350 -27.85 -8.20 -11.43
CA GLN A 350 -28.28 -9.43 -12.12
C GLN A 350 -29.16 -10.24 -11.17
N GLN A 351 -30.46 -9.88 -11.12
CA GLN A 351 -31.39 -10.35 -10.08
C GLN A 351 -31.56 -11.87 -10.06
N GLU A 352 -31.66 -12.52 -11.23
CA GLU A 352 -31.80 -13.98 -11.32
C GLU A 352 -30.58 -14.68 -10.74
N GLN A 353 -29.40 -14.21 -11.10
CA GLN A 353 -28.13 -14.79 -10.62
C GLN A 353 -27.90 -14.52 -9.13
N LEU A 354 -28.30 -13.33 -8.64
CA LEU A 354 -28.29 -13.02 -7.21
C LEU A 354 -29.12 -14.04 -6.42
N ASN A 355 -30.35 -14.31 -6.87
CA ASN A 355 -31.25 -15.25 -6.20
C ASN A 355 -30.71 -16.69 -6.25
N GLN A 356 -30.09 -17.10 -7.34
CA GLN A 356 -29.49 -18.42 -7.48
C GLN A 356 -28.26 -18.62 -6.59
N ASP A 357 -27.38 -17.62 -6.55
CA ASP A 357 -26.08 -17.73 -5.86
C ASP A 357 -26.15 -17.38 -4.37
N PHE A 358 -27.21 -16.69 -3.93
CA PHE A 358 -27.33 -16.19 -2.55
C PHE A 358 -27.35 -17.28 -1.48
N PRO A 359 -28.05 -18.42 -1.63
CA PRO A 359 -28.04 -19.48 -0.61
C PRO A 359 -26.63 -20.03 -0.34
N ASN A 360 -25.85 -20.24 -1.40
CA ASN A 360 -24.47 -20.69 -1.30
C ASN A 360 -23.57 -19.64 -0.63
N PHE A 361 -23.72 -18.36 -0.98
CA PHE A 361 -23.06 -17.24 -0.32
C PHE A 361 -23.39 -17.19 1.17
N TYR A 362 -24.66 -17.28 1.51
CA TYR A 362 -25.15 -17.19 2.89
C TYR A 362 -24.56 -18.30 3.78
N ASN A 363 -24.54 -19.54 3.29
CA ASN A 363 -23.93 -20.67 4.01
C ASN A 363 -22.42 -20.43 4.23
N LYS A 364 -21.68 -20.03 3.20
CA LYS A 364 -20.24 -19.71 3.33
C LYS A 364 -19.97 -18.54 4.27
N MET A 365 -20.85 -17.54 4.26
CA MET A 365 -20.76 -16.40 5.18
C MET A 365 -20.95 -16.87 6.63
N LYS A 366 -21.96 -17.74 6.90
CA LYS A 366 -22.16 -18.31 8.23
C LYS A 366 -20.98 -19.14 8.68
N ASP A 367 -20.48 -20.03 7.84
CA ASP A 367 -19.29 -20.83 8.12
C ASP A 367 -18.09 -19.95 8.47
N PHE A 368 -17.86 -18.89 7.68
CA PHE A 368 -16.80 -17.91 7.98
C PHE A 368 -17.02 -17.21 9.31
N LEU A 369 -18.25 -16.80 9.65
CA LEU A 369 -18.55 -16.10 10.89
C LEU A 369 -18.47 -17.01 12.13
N GLN A 370 -18.66 -18.30 11.99
CA GLN A 370 -18.52 -19.29 13.07
C GLN A 370 -17.07 -19.68 13.34
N GLN A 371 -16.16 -19.49 12.40
CA GLN A 371 -14.74 -19.80 12.60
C GLN A 371 -14.15 -19.03 13.80
N PRO A 372 -13.29 -19.65 14.62
CA PRO A 372 -12.58 -18.96 15.69
C PRO A 372 -11.80 -17.77 15.16
N ILE A 373 -11.74 -16.68 15.93
CA ILE A 373 -11.02 -15.45 15.54
C ILE A 373 -9.55 -15.74 15.19
N GLU A 374 -8.94 -16.71 15.87
CA GLU A 374 -7.57 -17.15 15.60
C GLU A 374 -7.44 -17.82 14.24
N THR A 375 -8.39 -18.66 13.85
CA THR A 375 -8.42 -19.31 12.53
C THR A 375 -8.68 -18.29 11.42
N LYS A 376 -9.58 -17.34 11.63
CA LYS A 376 -9.80 -16.20 10.73
C LYS A 376 -8.53 -15.37 10.53
N ARG A 377 -7.68 -15.28 11.56
CA ARG A 377 -6.38 -14.60 11.51
C ARG A 377 -5.26 -15.46 10.92
N LEU A 378 -5.28 -16.77 11.15
CA LEU A 378 -4.29 -17.75 10.68
C LEU A 378 -4.52 -18.21 9.23
N ALA A 379 -5.74 -18.14 8.73
CA ALA A 379 -6.05 -18.43 7.31
C ALA A 379 -5.20 -17.62 6.31
N TRP A 380 -4.45 -16.64 6.80
CA TRP A 380 -3.42 -15.90 6.07
C TRP A 380 -2.13 -16.67 5.80
N TYR A 381 -1.83 -17.74 6.57
CA TYR A 381 -0.54 -18.43 6.56
C TYR A 381 -0.59 -19.83 5.93
N LEU A 382 -1.78 -20.39 5.72
CA LEU A 382 -1.93 -21.81 5.36
C LEU A 382 -2.13 -22.09 3.86
N ASN A 383 -2.10 -21.06 3.00
CA ASN A 383 -2.17 -21.25 1.53
C ASN A 383 -1.12 -20.44 0.79
#